data_91e3c75a659004c89277fec02380aa15
#
_entry.id   91e3c75a659004c89277fec02380aa15
#
_cell.length_a   1.000
_cell.length_b   1.000
_cell.length_c   1.000
_cell.angle_alpha   90.00
_cell.angle_beta   90.00
_cell.angle_gamma   90.00
#
_symmetry.space_group_name_H-M   'P 1'
#
loop_
_entity.id
_entity.type
_entity.pdbx_description
1 polymer ?
#
loop_
_entity_poly.entity_id
_entity_poly.type
_entity_poly.pdbx_seq_one_letter_code
_entity_poly.pdbx_strand_id
1 'polypeptide(L)'
;NVTVDRHRINEGDSIILTVTAKNIKSDPNVRLPNLQDFKIVSGPNQSSSTNVQFVNGKMTKSSTTTLAWTLIPTKTGKLKISAMVIKAGKQSFTSSPISITVSKREDLQTEFVSQFFIEAEVDNKTPYRGEQVILTYTLYTKVDVTSFDDELPKFKGFWTEELFAPKNLQ
;
A
#
# COMPACT_ATOMS: atom_id res chain seq x y z
N ASN A 1 -2.85 7.64 -22.25
CA ASN A 1 -2.05 6.81 -21.37
C ASN A 1 -2.95 6.12 -20.34
N VAL A 2 -2.60 4.86 -19.97
CA VAL A 2 -3.30 4.11 -18.94
C VAL A 2 -2.25 3.60 -17.96
N THR A 3 -2.46 3.86 -16.68
CA THR A 3 -1.51 3.53 -15.60
C THR A 3 -2.25 3.08 -14.34
N VAL A 4 -1.54 2.42 -13.46
CA VAL A 4 -1.95 2.18 -12.07
C VAL A 4 -0.94 2.82 -11.13
N ASP A 5 -1.39 3.18 -9.94
CA ASP A 5 -0.54 3.77 -8.89
C ASP A 5 0.47 2.77 -8.33
N ARG A 6 0.10 1.49 -8.24
CA ARG A 6 0.93 0.41 -7.69
C ARG A 6 0.79 -0.88 -8.49
N HIS A 7 1.90 -1.59 -8.72
CA HIS A 7 1.95 -2.89 -9.40
C HIS A 7 2.08 -4.07 -8.43
N ARG A 8 2.41 -3.80 -7.16
CA ARG A 8 2.49 -4.78 -6.08
C ARG A 8 1.67 -4.28 -4.91
N ILE A 9 0.78 -5.10 -4.42
CA ILE A 9 -0.15 -4.79 -3.33
C ILE A 9 -0.41 -6.06 -2.53
N ASN A 10 -1.07 -5.90 -1.38
CA ASN A 10 -1.50 -7.01 -0.56
C ASN A 10 -2.99 -7.25 -0.69
N GLU A 11 -3.43 -8.41 -0.29
CA GLU A 11 -4.85 -8.74 -0.18
C GLU A 11 -5.58 -7.73 0.70
N GLY A 12 -6.68 -7.18 0.18
CA GLY A 12 -7.46 -6.12 0.81
C GLY A 12 -7.05 -4.70 0.46
N ASP A 13 -5.87 -4.49 -0.15
CA ASP A 13 -5.47 -3.17 -0.63
C ASP A 13 -6.22 -2.79 -1.91
N SER A 14 -6.37 -1.49 -2.13
CA SER A 14 -6.92 -0.95 -3.38
C SER A 14 -5.81 -0.42 -4.29
N ILE A 15 -6.08 -0.39 -5.60
CA ILE A 15 -5.27 0.31 -6.60
C ILE A 15 -6.10 1.36 -7.31
N ILE A 16 -5.44 2.39 -7.83
CA ILE A 16 -6.07 3.43 -8.66
C ILE A 16 -5.68 3.21 -10.11
N LEU A 17 -6.66 2.82 -10.93
CA LEU A 17 -6.53 2.74 -12.38
C LEU A 17 -6.82 4.12 -12.99
N THR A 18 -5.85 4.70 -13.66
CA THR A 18 -5.93 6.05 -14.24
C THR A 18 -5.82 6.02 -15.76
N VAL A 19 -6.77 6.65 -16.43
CA VAL A 19 -6.75 6.90 -17.86
C VAL A 19 -6.56 8.39 -18.11
N THR A 20 -5.46 8.78 -18.74
CA THR A 20 -5.13 10.16 -19.07
C THR A 20 -5.21 10.37 -20.59
N ALA A 21 -6.05 11.28 -21.02
CA ALA A 21 -6.20 11.71 -22.39
C ALA A 21 -5.77 13.18 -22.55
N LYS A 22 -4.87 13.44 -23.50
CA LYS A 22 -4.34 14.79 -23.77
C LYS A 22 -4.80 15.31 -25.11
N ASN A 23 -5.14 16.59 -25.16
CA ASN A 23 -5.51 17.35 -26.39
C ASN A 23 -6.65 16.71 -27.19
N ILE A 24 -7.62 16.11 -26.50
CA ILE A 24 -8.82 15.56 -27.10
C ILE A 24 -9.89 16.65 -27.21
N LYS A 25 -10.65 16.61 -28.32
CA LYS A 25 -11.73 17.60 -28.62
C LYS A 25 -13.07 17.23 -27.96
N SER A 26 -13.21 16.02 -27.46
CA SER A 26 -14.42 15.49 -26.84
C SER A 26 -14.04 14.60 -25.61
N ASP A 27 -14.93 14.51 -24.66
CA ASP A 27 -14.70 13.68 -23.49
C ASP A 27 -14.38 12.22 -23.87
N PRO A 28 -13.37 11.61 -23.22
CA PRO A 28 -12.98 10.24 -23.52
C PRO A 28 -14.06 9.28 -23.02
N ASN A 29 -14.57 8.45 -23.91
CA ASN A 29 -15.41 7.31 -23.54
C ASN A 29 -14.48 6.09 -23.36
N VAL A 30 -14.36 5.64 -22.13
CA VAL A 30 -13.53 4.49 -21.75
C VAL A 30 -14.42 3.28 -21.52
N ARG A 31 -14.24 2.25 -22.33
CA ARG A 31 -14.85 0.94 -22.08
C ARG A 31 -13.83 0.11 -21.31
N LEU A 32 -14.12 -0.10 -20.00
CA LEU A 32 -13.31 -0.99 -19.18
C LEU A 32 -13.39 -2.42 -19.73
N PRO A 33 -12.29 -3.19 -19.69
CA PRO A 33 -12.30 -4.60 -20.02
C PRO A 33 -13.05 -5.40 -18.93
N ASN A 34 -13.27 -6.69 -19.17
CA ASN A 34 -13.76 -7.56 -18.12
C ASN A 34 -12.73 -7.64 -16.98
N LEU A 35 -13.10 -7.11 -15.81
CA LEU A 35 -12.29 -7.06 -14.59
C LEU A 35 -12.67 -8.23 -13.65
N GLN A 36 -12.60 -9.49 -14.13
CA GLN A 36 -13.01 -10.68 -13.36
C GLN A 36 -12.28 -10.81 -12.02
N ASP A 37 -11.03 -10.34 -11.97
CA ASP A 37 -10.16 -10.46 -10.80
C ASP A 37 -10.17 -9.20 -9.92
N PHE A 38 -10.99 -8.20 -10.26
CA PHE A 38 -11.05 -6.92 -9.55
C PHE A 38 -12.50 -6.46 -9.36
N LYS A 39 -12.80 -5.94 -8.19
CA LYS A 39 -14.06 -5.24 -7.89
C LYS A 39 -13.85 -3.74 -8.01
N ILE A 40 -14.70 -3.05 -8.76
CA ILE A 40 -14.74 -1.58 -8.81
C ILE A 40 -15.42 -1.08 -7.53
N VAL A 41 -14.72 -0.27 -6.76
CA VAL A 41 -15.23 0.32 -5.52
C VAL A 41 -15.73 1.73 -5.76
N SER A 42 -15.04 2.49 -6.64
CA SER A 42 -15.36 3.87 -6.96
C SER A 42 -14.93 4.22 -8.37
N GLY A 43 -15.59 5.19 -8.96
CA GLY A 43 -15.25 5.77 -10.27
C GLY A 43 -16.30 5.52 -11.37
N PRO A 44 -16.11 6.15 -12.55
CA PRO A 44 -14.95 7.01 -12.86
C PRO A 44 -15.03 8.38 -12.17
N ASN A 45 -13.96 8.79 -11.50
CA ASN A 45 -13.78 10.16 -11.06
C ASN A 45 -13.08 10.93 -12.20
N GLN A 46 -13.75 11.95 -12.75
CA GLN A 46 -13.24 12.75 -13.87
C GLN A 46 -12.65 14.06 -13.37
N SER A 47 -11.46 14.37 -13.88
CA SER A 47 -10.80 15.67 -13.70
C SER A 47 -10.32 16.18 -15.05
N SER A 48 -10.51 17.48 -15.32
CA SER A 48 -10.05 18.14 -16.54
C SER A 48 -9.25 19.38 -16.22
N SER A 49 -8.12 19.54 -16.90
CA SER A 49 -7.23 20.68 -16.78
C SER A 49 -6.92 21.25 -18.16
N THR A 50 -6.89 22.57 -18.27
CA THR A 50 -6.49 23.28 -19.49
C THR A 50 -5.34 24.22 -19.16
N ASN A 51 -4.25 24.10 -19.90
CA ASN A 51 -3.10 24.98 -19.82
C ASN A 51 -3.00 25.81 -21.11
N VAL A 52 -2.84 27.12 -20.96
CA VAL A 52 -2.63 28.05 -22.08
C VAL A 52 -1.27 28.72 -21.87
N GLN A 53 -0.39 28.61 -22.86
CA GLN A 53 0.93 29.23 -22.86
C GLN A 53 1.04 30.21 -24.06
N PHE A 54 1.66 31.37 -23.81
CA PHE A 54 2.03 32.35 -24.81
C PHE A 54 3.58 32.36 -24.92
N VAL A 55 4.09 31.92 -26.04
CA VAL A 55 5.53 31.92 -26.33
C VAL A 55 5.76 32.58 -27.67
N ASN A 56 6.57 33.64 -27.73
CA ASN A 56 6.91 34.40 -28.94
C ASN A 56 5.69 34.80 -29.77
N GLY A 57 4.63 35.31 -29.13
CA GLY A 57 3.39 35.71 -29.78
C GLY A 57 2.48 34.59 -30.29
N LYS A 58 2.84 33.32 -30.05
CA LYS A 58 2.02 32.16 -30.38
C LYS A 58 1.35 31.61 -29.10
N MET A 59 0.04 31.44 -29.18
CA MET A 59 -0.74 30.81 -28.13
C MET A 59 -0.79 29.29 -28.35
N THR A 60 -0.39 28.54 -27.37
CA THR A 60 -0.52 27.09 -27.34
C THR A 60 -1.50 26.71 -26.23
N LYS A 61 -2.54 25.96 -26.56
CA LYS A 61 -3.53 25.44 -25.63
C LYS A 61 -3.39 23.93 -25.55
N SER A 62 -3.20 23.41 -24.33
CA SER A 62 -3.23 21.97 -24.06
C SER A 62 -4.31 21.64 -23.05
N SER A 63 -5.05 20.57 -23.27
CA SER A 63 -6.07 20.05 -22.36
C SER A 63 -5.71 18.63 -21.94
N THR A 64 -5.95 18.30 -20.68
CA THR A 64 -5.76 16.96 -20.13
C THR A 64 -7.04 16.56 -19.41
N THR A 65 -7.62 15.42 -19.78
CA THR A 65 -8.75 14.81 -19.08
C THR A 65 -8.27 13.50 -18.46
N THR A 66 -8.53 13.33 -17.18
CA THR A 66 -8.15 12.15 -16.40
C THR A 66 -9.40 11.49 -15.86
N LEU A 67 -9.51 10.18 -16.04
CA LEU A 67 -10.55 9.33 -15.45
C LEU A 67 -9.86 8.32 -14.51
N ALA A 68 -10.34 8.23 -13.28
CA ALA A 68 -9.77 7.35 -12.26
C ALA A 68 -10.82 6.41 -11.66
N TRP A 69 -10.46 5.15 -11.49
CA TRP A 69 -11.25 4.11 -10.81
C TRP A 69 -10.45 3.53 -9.66
N THR A 70 -11.11 3.28 -8.54
CA THR A 70 -10.55 2.52 -7.43
C THR A 70 -10.97 1.06 -7.56
N LEU A 71 -9.99 0.16 -7.61
CA LEU A 71 -10.19 -1.28 -7.77
C LEU A 71 -9.63 -2.03 -6.56
N ILE A 72 -10.33 -3.08 -6.13
CA ILE A 72 -9.84 -4.04 -5.12
C ILE A 72 -9.71 -5.40 -5.79
N PRO A 73 -8.56 -6.11 -5.63
CA PRO A 73 -8.41 -7.46 -6.15
C PRO A 73 -9.33 -8.44 -5.39
N THR A 74 -9.86 -9.43 -6.09
CA THR A 74 -10.73 -10.46 -5.52
C THR A 74 -9.97 -11.75 -5.17
N LYS A 75 -8.70 -11.84 -5.56
CA LYS A 75 -7.82 -12.99 -5.29
C LYS A 75 -6.35 -12.57 -5.27
N THR A 76 -5.52 -13.40 -4.68
CA THR A 76 -4.06 -13.24 -4.64
C THR A 76 -3.38 -13.81 -5.90
N GLY A 77 -2.11 -13.49 -6.09
CA GLY A 77 -1.29 -13.96 -7.21
C GLY A 77 -1.03 -12.90 -8.28
N LYS A 78 -0.60 -13.33 -9.46
CA LYS A 78 -0.36 -12.44 -10.61
C LYS A 78 -1.67 -12.23 -11.38
N LEU A 79 -2.24 -11.04 -11.22
CA LEU A 79 -3.48 -10.62 -11.88
C LEU A 79 -3.17 -9.73 -13.07
N LYS A 80 -4.10 -9.65 -14.02
CA LYS A 80 -3.93 -8.88 -15.24
C LYS A 80 -5.17 -8.07 -15.56
N ILE A 81 -4.99 -6.77 -15.72
CA ILE A 81 -5.98 -5.89 -16.34
C ILE A 81 -5.76 -5.95 -17.85
N SER A 82 -6.73 -6.46 -18.59
CA SER A 82 -6.64 -6.58 -20.04
C SER A 82 -6.58 -5.21 -20.71
N ALA A 83 -6.10 -5.18 -21.96
CA ALA A 83 -6.10 -3.97 -22.78
C ALA A 83 -7.51 -3.37 -22.87
N MET A 84 -7.62 -2.06 -22.73
CA MET A 84 -8.88 -1.34 -22.80
C MET A 84 -8.94 -0.43 -24.02
N VAL A 85 -10.14 -0.25 -24.56
CA VAL A 85 -10.40 0.62 -25.70
C VAL A 85 -10.90 1.97 -25.19
N ILE A 86 -10.21 3.04 -25.59
CA ILE A 86 -10.52 4.43 -25.26
C ILE A 86 -10.94 5.12 -26.55
N LYS A 87 -12.18 5.59 -26.60
CA LYS A 87 -12.70 6.34 -27.75
C LYS A 87 -12.73 7.83 -27.40
N ALA A 88 -12.15 8.66 -28.25
CA ALA A 88 -12.17 10.12 -28.16
C ALA A 88 -12.61 10.72 -29.50
N GLY A 89 -13.88 11.02 -29.59
CA GLY A 89 -14.50 11.43 -30.86
C GLY A 89 -14.43 10.32 -31.92
N LYS A 90 -13.78 10.60 -33.05
CA LYS A 90 -13.57 9.63 -34.13
C LYS A 90 -12.32 8.74 -33.96
N GLN A 91 -11.51 9.03 -32.96
CA GLN A 91 -10.27 8.28 -32.67
C GLN A 91 -10.51 7.18 -31.66
N SER A 92 -9.82 6.06 -31.84
CA SER A 92 -9.84 4.93 -30.94
C SER A 92 -8.40 4.51 -30.58
N PHE A 93 -8.14 4.32 -29.29
CA PHE A 93 -6.82 3.92 -28.78
C PHE A 93 -6.99 2.67 -27.94
N THR A 94 -6.04 1.75 -28.07
CA THR A 94 -6.00 0.55 -27.24
C THR A 94 -4.80 0.64 -26.30
N SER A 95 -5.02 0.42 -25.01
CA SER A 95 -3.94 0.40 -24.01
C SER A 95 -3.15 -0.93 -24.05
N SER A 96 -1.95 -0.91 -23.49
CA SER A 96 -1.28 -2.16 -23.12
C SER A 96 -1.98 -2.80 -21.91
N PRO A 97 -1.90 -4.11 -21.75
CA PRO A 97 -2.35 -4.78 -20.54
C PRO A 97 -1.45 -4.44 -19.35
N ILE A 98 -2.00 -4.45 -18.14
CA ILE A 98 -1.28 -4.11 -16.90
C ILE A 98 -1.28 -5.34 -16.00
N SER A 99 -0.10 -5.71 -15.50
CA SER A 99 0.06 -6.80 -14.53
C SER A 99 0.16 -6.25 -13.11
N ILE A 100 -0.59 -6.87 -12.19
CA ILE A 100 -0.61 -6.55 -10.75
C ILE A 100 -0.25 -7.83 -10.00
N THR A 101 0.67 -7.73 -9.04
CA THR A 101 0.99 -8.83 -8.12
C THR A 101 0.32 -8.57 -6.79
N VAL A 102 -0.51 -9.51 -6.34
CA VAL A 102 -1.23 -9.45 -5.07
C VAL A 102 -0.70 -10.52 -4.15
N SER A 103 -0.04 -10.12 -3.07
CA SER A 103 0.48 -11.02 -2.03
C SER A 103 -0.56 -11.26 -0.95
N LYS A 104 -0.51 -12.41 -0.27
CA LYS A 104 -1.29 -12.63 0.93
C LYS A 104 -0.79 -11.70 2.04
N ARG A 105 -1.70 -11.26 2.89
CA ARG A 105 -1.35 -10.39 4.02
C ARG A 105 -0.45 -11.09 5.07
N GLU A 106 -0.53 -12.43 5.13
CA GLU A 106 0.32 -13.26 5.99
C GLU A 106 1.82 -13.17 5.61
N ASP A 107 2.12 -12.96 4.31
CA ASP A 107 3.51 -12.84 3.84
C ASP A 107 4.19 -11.55 4.35
N LEU A 108 3.40 -10.52 4.72
CA LEU A 108 3.93 -9.30 5.34
C LEU A 108 4.30 -9.52 6.80
N GLN A 109 3.51 -10.28 7.56
CA GLN A 109 3.87 -10.60 8.95
C GLN A 109 5.19 -11.36 9.00
N THR A 110 5.43 -12.26 8.04
CA THR A 110 6.68 -13.02 7.95
C THR A 110 7.86 -12.11 7.58
N GLU A 111 7.66 -11.12 6.73
CA GLU A 111 8.71 -10.18 6.31
C GLU A 111 9.04 -9.18 7.45
N PHE A 112 8.03 -8.70 8.17
CA PHE A 112 8.23 -7.87 9.38
C PHE A 112 8.90 -8.65 10.50
N VAL A 113 8.46 -9.88 10.80
CA VAL A 113 9.08 -10.77 11.81
C VAL A 113 10.53 -11.10 11.45
N SER A 114 10.92 -11.07 10.16
CA SER A 114 12.30 -11.24 9.74
C SER A 114 13.20 -10.02 9.97
N GLN A 115 12.63 -8.84 10.19
CA GLN A 115 13.38 -7.59 10.40
C GLN A 115 13.60 -7.28 11.88
N PHE A 116 12.66 -7.65 12.74
CA PHE A 116 12.79 -7.54 14.18
C PHE A 116 11.96 -8.62 14.88
N PHE A 117 12.40 -9.06 16.04
CA PHE A 117 11.65 -9.94 16.95
C PHE A 117 12.04 -9.65 18.41
N ILE A 118 11.13 -9.98 19.31
CA ILE A 118 11.34 -9.85 20.75
C ILE A 118 11.42 -11.25 21.32
N GLU A 119 12.45 -11.50 22.12
CA GLU A 119 12.61 -12.69 22.93
C GLU A 119 12.34 -12.34 24.39
N ALA A 120 11.56 -13.19 25.05
CA ALA A 120 11.28 -13.06 26.48
C ALA A 120 11.87 -14.26 27.22
N GLU A 121 12.70 -13.99 28.19
CA GLU A 121 13.38 -15.03 28.98
C GLU A 121 13.18 -14.76 30.47
N VAL A 122 12.99 -15.83 31.25
CA VAL A 122 12.94 -15.79 32.70
C VAL A 122 14.11 -16.60 33.28
N ASP A 123 14.75 -16.09 34.31
CA ASP A 123 15.87 -16.75 35.00
C ASP A 123 15.44 -18.02 35.73
N ASN A 124 14.25 -18.03 36.35
CA ASN A 124 13.68 -19.19 37.01
C ASN A 124 12.24 -19.46 36.56
N LYS A 125 12.00 -20.60 35.90
CA LYS A 125 10.68 -21.04 35.40
C LYS A 125 9.79 -21.71 36.46
N THR A 126 10.36 -22.07 37.62
CA THR A 126 9.66 -22.79 38.71
C THR A 126 9.92 -22.17 40.08
N PRO A 127 9.61 -20.86 40.25
CA PRO A 127 9.91 -20.16 41.48
C PRO A 127 8.97 -20.59 42.61
N TYR A 128 9.48 -20.52 43.84
CA TYR A 128 8.66 -20.65 45.05
C TYR A 128 7.82 -19.36 45.25
N ARG A 129 6.75 -19.49 46.01
CA ARG A 129 5.93 -18.35 46.40
C ARG A 129 6.74 -17.32 47.18
N GLY A 130 6.82 -16.09 46.71
CA GLY A 130 7.60 -15.00 47.29
C GLY A 130 9.05 -14.92 46.81
N GLU A 131 9.45 -15.80 45.89
CA GLU A 131 10.77 -15.76 45.27
C GLU A 131 10.77 -14.72 44.14
N GLN A 132 11.89 -14.02 44.00
CA GLN A 132 12.10 -13.06 42.90
C GLN A 132 12.37 -13.82 41.61
N VAL A 133 11.78 -13.32 40.50
CA VAL A 133 12.02 -13.80 39.15
C VAL A 133 12.38 -12.60 38.27
N ILE A 134 13.42 -12.76 37.49
CA ILE A 134 13.84 -11.72 36.53
C ILE A 134 13.31 -12.12 35.15
N LEU A 135 12.46 -11.26 34.58
CA LEU A 135 11.99 -11.37 33.21
C LEU A 135 12.76 -10.36 32.33
N THR A 136 13.44 -10.89 31.32
CA THR A 136 14.20 -10.09 30.36
C THR A 136 13.55 -10.13 29.00
N TYR A 137 13.29 -8.96 28.41
CA TYR A 137 12.90 -8.81 27.02
C TYR A 137 14.10 -8.33 26.20
N THR A 138 14.43 -9.06 25.14
CA THR A 138 15.50 -8.69 24.21
C THR A 138 14.91 -8.40 22.84
N LEU A 139 15.10 -7.18 22.34
CA LEU A 139 14.70 -6.80 21.00
C LEU A 139 15.87 -7.03 20.03
N TYR A 140 15.65 -7.90 19.04
CA TYR A 140 16.57 -8.11 17.93
C TYR A 140 16.06 -7.37 16.71
N THR A 141 16.88 -6.53 16.08
CA THR A 141 16.52 -5.73 14.94
C THR A 141 17.62 -5.72 13.87
N LYS A 142 17.22 -5.73 12.59
CA LYS A 142 18.10 -5.54 11.42
C LYS A 142 18.04 -4.11 10.87
N VAL A 143 17.18 -3.26 11.43
CA VAL A 143 16.99 -1.88 11.02
C VAL A 143 17.32 -0.96 12.18
N ASP A 144 17.71 0.26 11.89
CA ASP A 144 17.94 1.27 12.91
C ASP A 144 16.60 1.67 13.54
N VAL A 145 16.51 1.52 14.86
CA VAL A 145 15.34 1.92 15.65
C VAL A 145 15.69 3.22 16.36
N THR A 146 15.02 4.30 16.00
CA THR A 146 15.26 5.64 16.58
C THR A 146 14.44 5.92 17.82
N SER A 147 13.30 5.26 17.96
CA SER A 147 12.43 5.32 19.14
C SER A 147 11.52 4.10 19.17
N PHE A 148 11.11 3.66 20.36
CA PHE A 148 10.06 2.67 20.54
C PHE A 148 9.25 3.05 21.77
N ASP A 149 7.96 2.74 21.73
CA ASP A 149 7.08 2.76 22.89
C ASP A 149 6.80 1.32 23.29
N ASP A 150 6.88 1.02 24.57
CA ASP A 150 6.59 -0.30 25.11
C ASP A 150 5.36 -0.26 26.03
N GLU A 151 4.51 -1.24 25.88
CA GLU A 151 3.40 -1.49 26.79
C GLU A 151 3.56 -2.91 27.35
N LEU A 152 4.03 -2.99 28.59
CA LEU A 152 4.22 -4.27 29.24
C LEU A 152 2.89 -4.92 29.62
N PRO A 153 2.76 -6.25 29.49
CA PRO A 153 1.56 -6.96 29.89
C PRO A 153 1.35 -6.88 31.41
N LYS A 154 0.10 -6.94 31.84
CA LYS A 154 -0.24 -7.01 33.27
C LYS A 154 0.07 -8.39 33.82
N PHE A 155 1.01 -8.48 34.74
CA PHE A 155 1.40 -9.73 35.39
C PHE A 155 0.52 -10.00 36.64
N LYS A 156 -0.59 -10.73 36.45
CA LYS A 156 -1.47 -11.09 37.56
C LYS A 156 -0.76 -11.95 38.59
N GLY A 157 -0.80 -11.54 39.86
CA GLY A 157 -0.19 -12.29 40.99
C GLY A 157 1.27 -11.99 41.26
N PHE A 158 1.85 -11.06 40.48
CA PHE A 158 3.21 -10.58 40.70
C PHE A 158 3.20 -9.11 41.09
N TRP A 159 4.08 -8.72 42.01
CA TRP A 159 4.55 -7.36 42.17
C TRP A 159 5.71 -7.16 41.19
N THR A 160 5.68 -6.12 40.41
CA THR A 160 6.69 -5.89 39.36
C THR A 160 7.42 -4.58 39.59
N GLU A 161 8.73 -4.60 39.38
CA GLU A 161 9.62 -3.44 39.38
C GLU A 161 10.51 -3.49 38.16
N GLU A 162 10.67 -2.37 37.49
CA GLU A 162 11.55 -2.26 36.32
C GLU A 162 12.98 -2.04 36.82
N LEU A 163 13.86 -2.99 36.51
CA LEU A 163 15.27 -2.97 36.95
C LEU A 163 16.15 -2.17 35.96
N PHE A 164 15.78 -2.19 34.67
CA PHE A 164 16.54 -1.56 33.63
C PHE A 164 15.63 -1.16 32.47
N ALA A 165 15.62 0.13 32.15
CA ALA A 165 14.99 0.68 30.95
C ALA A 165 16.07 1.35 30.10
N PRO A 166 16.35 0.86 28.87
CA PRO A 166 17.30 1.52 27.99
C PRO A 166 16.77 2.88 27.59
N LYS A 167 17.41 3.95 28.04
CA LYS A 167 17.03 5.34 27.69
C LYS A 167 17.45 5.74 26.28
N ASN A 168 18.43 5.03 25.69
CA ASN A 168 18.91 5.24 24.34
C ASN A 168 19.28 3.89 23.71
N LEU A 169 18.84 3.70 22.47
CA LEU A 169 19.31 2.60 21.63
C LEU A 169 20.75 2.96 21.19
N GLN A 170 21.73 2.10 21.46
CA GLN A 170 23.10 2.24 21.00
C GLN A 170 23.28 1.51 19.68
#